data_b0e14e357c293d57530580c51e9a4358
#
_entry.id   b0e14e357c293d57530580c51e9a4358
#
_cell.length_a   1.000
_cell.length_b   1.000
_cell.length_c   1.000
_cell.angle_alpha   90.00
_cell.angle_beta   90.00
_cell.angle_gamma   90.00
#
_symmetry.space_group_name_H-M   'P 1'
#
loop_
_entity.id
_entity.type
_entity.pdbx_description
1 polymer ?
#
loop_
_entity_poly.entity_id
_entity_poly.type
_entity_poly.pdbx_seq_one_letter_code
_entity_poly.pdbx_strand_id
1 'polypeptide(L)'
;MNSFSEEISLGLSKKNKKISSKWFYDFHGSKLFEKITKLEEYYPTRTERKILKENKIEIAKKIGKEAVIIEPGAGDTKKIAIFLNCLNKPKKYIPLDISEDYITKISQNFKKKFPKVAITPKGYDFSSNNKPPFKIKSSENIIIFFPGSTIGNFKEKDAVKF
;
A
#
# COMPACT_ATOMS: atom_id res chain seq x y z
N MET A 1 12.96 -7.35 -15.72
CA MET A 1 12.54 -7.83 -14.39
C MET A 1 13.17 -9.16 -14.17
N ASN A 2 13.90 -9.36 -13.09
CA ASN A 2 14.25 -10.73 -12.72
C ASN A 2 12.95 -11.43 -12.33
N SER A 3 12.71 -12.61 -12.91
CA SER A 3 11.55 -13.41 -12.55
C SER A 3 11.64 -13.84 -11.07
N PHE A 4 10.50 -14.23 -10.48
CA PHE A 4 10.48 -14.82 -9.14
C PHE A 4 11.56 -15.91 -8.99
N SER A 5 11.62 -16.84 -9.96
CA SER A 5 12.55 -17.95 -9.98
C SER A 5 14.03 -17.49 -9.99
N GLU A 6 14.37 -16.48 -10.78
CA GLU A 6 15.73 -15.93 -10.85
C GLU A 6 16.13 -15.27 -9.52
N GLU A 7 15.24 -14.47 -8.91
CA GLU A 7 15.53 -13.78 -7.65
C GLU A 7 15.71 -14.77 -6.50
N ILE A 8 14.88 -15.81 -6.45
CA ILE A 8 14.99 -16.87 -5.44
C ILE A 8 16.28 -17.67 -5.64
N SER A 9 16.56 -18.13 -6.86
CA SER A 9 17.78 -18.87 -7.17
C SER A 9 19.03 -18.07 -6.80
N LEU A 10 19.07 -16.79 -7.17
CA LEU A 10 20.18 -15.90 -6.83
C LEU A 10 20.30 -15.67 -5.32
N GLY A 11 19.17 -15.53 -4.63
CA GLY A 11 19.16 -15.33 -3.18
C GLY A 11 19.63 -16.55 -2.40
N LEU A 12 19.24 -17.74 -2.83
CA LEU A 12 19.58 -19.01 -2.17
C LEU A 12 20.97 -19.53 -2.55
N SER A 13 21.56 -19.11 -3.68
CA SER A 13 22.94 -19.50 -4.07
C SER A 13 24.03 -18.78 -3.27
N LYS A 14 23.69 -17.70 -2.56
CA LYS A 14 24.65 -16.94 -1.76
C LYS A 14 25.06 -17.69 -0.48
N LYS A 15 26.28 -17.42 0.01
CA LYS A 15 26.74 -17.94 1.30
C LYS A 15 25.75 -17.57 2.42
N ASN A 16 25.36 -16.30 2.48
CA ASN A 16 24.27 -15.82 3.37
C ASN A 16 22.98 -15.79 2.55
N LYS A 17 22.20 -16.86 2.68
CA LYS A 17 20.94 -17.03 1.95
C LYS A 17 19.91 -15.98 2.36
N LYS A 18 19.30 -15.31 1.39
CA LYS A 18 18.26 -14.30 1.61
C LYS A 18 17.21 -14.36 0.53
N ILE A 19 15.96 -14.25 0.93
CA ILE A 19 14.80 -14.10 0.04
C ILE A 19 14.15 -12.74 0.37
N SER A 20 13.73 -12.00 -0.65
CA SER A 20 13.00 -10.76 -0.44
C SER A 20 11.66 -11.02 0.23
N SER A 21 11.30 -10.24 1.25
CA SER A 21 10.03 -10.36 1.97
C SER A 21 8.80 -10.12 1.08
N LYS A 22 8.95 -9.39 -0.03
CA LYS A 22 7.85 -9.14 -0.98
C LYS A 22 7.20 -10.44 -1.48
N TRP A 23 7.94 -11.53 -1.58
CA TRP A 23 7.46 -12.82 -2.06
C TRP A 23 6.57 -13.57 -1.06
N PHE A 24 6.48 -13.09 0.19
CA PHE A 24 5.54 -13.60 1.18
C PHE A 24 4.16 -12.94 1.09
N TYR A 25 3.98 -11.92 0.25
CA TYR A 25 2.73 -11.16 0.10
C TYR A 25 1.97 -11.52 -1.17
N ASP A 26 1.95 -12.80 -1.55
CA ASP A 26 0.98 -13.31 -2.51
C ASP A 26 -0.45 -13.26 -1.93
N PHE A 27 -1.43 -13.74 -2.67
CA PHE A 27 -2.82 -13.75 -2.20
C PHE A 27 -3.00 -14.50 -0.87
N HIS A 28 -2.32 -15.63 -0.68
CA HIS A 28 -2.39 -16.43 0.55
C HIS A 28 -1.65 -15.75 1.70
N GLY A 29 -0.45 -15.29 1.46
CA GLY A 29 0.37 -14.56 2.43
C GLY A 29 -0.28 -13.26 2.90
N SER A 30 -0.93 -12.52 2.01
CA SER A 30 -1.71 -11.34 2.38
C SER A 30 -2.86 -11.68 3.34
N LYS A 31 -3.55 -12.81 3.14
CA LYS A 31 -4.56 -13.29 4.08
C LYS A 31 -3.98 -13.75 5.42
N LEU A 32 -2.80 -14.36 5.41
CA LEU A 32 -2.10 -14.71 6.65
C LEU A 32 -1.69 -13.45 7.42
N PHE A 33 -1.18 -12.45 6.74
CA PHE A 33 -0.87 -11.17 7.35
C PHE A 33 -2.10 -10.50 7.97
N GLU A 34 -3.28 -10.56 7.32
CA GLU A 34 -4.54 -10.09 7.93
C GLU A 34 -4.86 -10.81 9.25
N LYS A 35 -4.52 -12.09 9.39
CA LYS A 35 -4.68 -12.82 10.67
C LYS A 35 -3.67 -12.32 11.70
N ILE A 36 -2.41 -12.12 11.30
CA ILE A 36 -1.36 -11.57 12.17
C ILE A 36 -1.77 -10.21 12.73
N THR A 37 -2.38 -9.32 11.93
CA THR A 37 -2.82 -8.00 12.40
C THR A 37 -3.92 -8.04 13.47
N LYS A 38 -4.52 -9.21 13.72
CA LYS A 38 -5.54 -9.42 14.77
C LYS A 38 -4.98 -9.97 16.07
N LEU A 39 -3.73 -10.45 16.06
CA LEU A 39 -3.08 -10.97 17.26
C LEU A 39 -2.86 -9.85 18.27
N GLU A 40 -2.91 -10.19 19.55
CA GLU A 40 -2.72 -9.22 20.64
C GLU A 40 -1.29 -8.66 20.62
N GLU A 41 -0.32 -9.47 20.32
CA GLU A 41 1.10 -9.12 20.24
C GLU A 41 1.39 -8.15 19.11
N TYR A 42 0.60 -8.20 18.03
CA TYR A 42 0.77 -7.31 16.88
C TYR A 42 0.04 -5.98 17.06
N TYR A 43 0.47 -5.22 18.06
CA TYR A 43 -0.11 -3.90 18.38
C TYR A 43 0.07 -2.81 17.32
N PRO A 44 1.11 -2.81 16.41
CA PRO A 44 1.35 -1.69 15.50
C PRO A 44 0.14 -1.30 14.66
N THR A 45 -0.59 -2.28 14.12
CA THR A 45 -1.80 -2.01 13.31
C THR A 45 -2.89 -1.30 14.12
N ARG A 46 -3.09 -1.69 15.39
CA ARG A 46 -4.12 -1.07 16.24
C ARG A 46 -3.73 0.36 16.61
N THR A 47 -2.48 0.56 16.98
CA THR A 47 -1.95 1.89 17.33
C THR A 47 -2.00 2.84 16.15
N GLU A 48 -1.55 2.41 14.98
CA GLU A 48 -1.61 3.23 13.76
C GLU A 48 -3.05 3.62 13.40
N ARG A 49 -3.99 2.67 13.47
CA ARG A 49 -5.42 2.97 13.25
C ARG A 49 -5.97 3.95 14.27
N LYS A 50 -5.54 3.87 15.53
CA LYS A 50 -5.93 4.84 16.58
C LYS A 50 -5.42 6.23 16.21
N ILE A 51 -4.13 6.37 15.89
CA ILE A 51 -3.52 7.64 15.48
C ILE A 51 -4.25 8.23 14.27
N LEU A 52 -4.53 7.43 13.24
CA LEU A 52 -5.26 7.88 12.06
C LEU A 52 -6.69 8.35 12.41
N LYS A 53 -7.40 7.64 13.28
CA LYS A 53 -8.76 8.03 13.70
C LYS A 53 -8.76 9.34 14.49
N GLU A 54 -7.83 9.54 15.40
CA GLU A 54 -7.71 10.73 16.22
C GLU A 54 -7.35 11.96 15.40
N ASN A 55 -6.50 11.81 14.37
CA ASN A 55 -5.99 12.91 13.57
C ASN A 55 -6.64 13.05 12.17
N LYS A 56 -7.67 12.27 11.84
CA LYS A 56 -8.27 12.21 10.49
C LYS A 56 -8.70 13.57 9.93
N ILE A 57 -9.21 14.47 10.77
CA ILE A 57 -9.67 15.80 10.34
C ILE A 57 -8.49 16.70 10.01
N GLU A 58 -7.45 16.69 10.83
CA GLU A 58 -6.23 17.47 10.57
C GLU A 58 -5.52 16.96 9.31
N ILE A 59 -5.37 15.64 9.17
CA ILE A 59 -4.82 15.01 7.98
C ILE A 59 -5.61 15.43 6.74
N ALA A 60 -6.95 15.36 6.79
CA ALA A 60 -7.80 15.75 5.66
C ALA A 60 -7.65 17.24 5.30
N LYS A 61 -7.52 18.14 6.28
CA LYS A 61 -7.26 19.56 6.06
C LYS A 61 -5.92 19.79 5.33
N LYS A 62 -4.85 19.10 5.75
CA LYS A 62 -3.53 19.19 5.14
C LYS A 62 -3.49 18.63 3.72
N ILE A 63 -4.22 17.54 3.47
CA ILE A 63 -4.37 16.95 2.13
C ILE A 63 -5.06 17.90 1.16
N GLY A 64 -6.05 18.65 1.63
CA GLY A 64 -6.75 19.64 0.82
C GLY A 64 -7.81 19.05 -0.11
N LYS A 65 -8.14 19.83 -1.17
CA LYS A 65 -9.21 19.48 -2.11
C LYS A 65 -8.71 18.60 -3.23
N GLU A 66 -9.62 17.77 -3.77
CA GLU A 66 -9.46 17.05 -5.02
C GLU A 66 -8.21 16.17 -5.13
N ALA A 67 -7.77 15.61 -4.02
CA ALA A 67 -6.55 14.82 -3.96
C ALA A 67 -6.63 13.55 -4.83
N VAL A 68 -5.49 13.20 -5.43
CA VAL A 68 -5.18 11.89 -5.99
C VAL A 68 -4.30 11.17 -4.97
N ILE A 69 -4.83 10.12 -4.38
CA ILE A 69 -4.15 9.39 -3.31
C ILE A 69 -3.55 8.12 -3.89
N ILE A 70 -2.26 7.90 -3.64
CA ILE A 70 -1.52 6.70 -4.04
C ILE A 70 -1.10 6.00 -2.76
N GLU A 71 -1.44 4.73 -2.61
CA GLU A 71 -1.08 3.93 -1.42
C GLU A 71 -0.24 2.71 -1.82
N PRO A 72 1.09 2.79 -1.66
CA PRO A 72 1.96 1.62 -1.84
C PRO A 72 1.74 0.60 -0.71
N GLY A 73 1.59 -0.68 -1.05
CA GLY A 73 1.31 -1.74 -0.08
C GLY A 73 -0.05 -1.58 0.60
N ALA A 74 -1.08 -1.25 -0.17
CA ALA A 74 -2.41 -0.90 0.35
C ALA A 74 -3.07 -2.00 1.18
N GLY A 75 -2.76 -3.27 0.90
CA GLY A 75 -3.30 -4.39 1.65
C GLY A 75 -4.83 -4.38 1.71
N ASP A 76 -5.38 -4.36 2.94
CA ASP A 76 -6.84 -4.48 3.18
C ASP A 76 -7.64 -3.17 3.02
N THR A 77 -7.01 -2.08 2.61
CA THR A 77 -7.62 -0.74 2.42
C THR A 77 -8.32 -0.14 3.65
N LYS A 78 -8.23 -0.78 4.82
CA LYS A 78 -8.95 -0.33 6.04
C LYS A 78 -8.38 0.97 6.61
N LYS A 79 -7.10 1.24 6.39
CA LYS A 79 -6.44 2.43 6.92
C LYS A 79 -6.88 3.68 6.17
N ILE A 80 -6.85 3.66 4.84
CA ILE A 80 -7.33 4.79 4.03
C ILE A 80 -8.81 5.08 4.28
N ALA A 81 -9.64 4.05 4.54
CA ALA A 81 -11.05 4.22 4.84
C ALA A 81 -11.31 5.10 6.07
N ILE A 82 -10.35 5.18 7.00
CA ILE A 82 -10.50 5.95 8.25
C ILE A 82 -10.71 7.44 7.97
N PHE A 83 -9.98 7.99 7.00
CA PHE A 83 -10.04 9.42 6.72
C PHE A 83 -10.59 9.78 5.33
N LEU A 84 -10.79 8.81 4.44
CA LEU A 84 -11.28 9.05 3.08
C LEU A 84 -12.62 9.81 3.06
N ASN A 85 -13.50 9.50 4.01
CA ASN A 85 -14.77 10.22 4.19
C ASN A 85 -14.61 11.69 4.67
N CYS A 86 -13.45 12.03 5.22
CA CYS A 86 -13.15 13.38 5.70
C CYS A 86 -12.48 14.23 4.62
N LEU A 87 -12.06 13.63 3.51
CA LEU A 87 -11.41 14.34 2.41
C LEU A 87 -12.40 15.20 1.63
N ASN A 88 -11.92 16.36 1.18
CA ASN A 88 -12.70 17.28 0.39
C ASN A 88 -12.69 16.88 -1.09
N LYS A 89 -13.73 16.18 -1.56
CA LYS A 89 -13.91 15.73 -2.95
C LYS A 89 -12.69 15.00 -3.53
N PRO A 90 -12.19 13.93 -2.90
CA PRO A 90 -11.05 13.20 -3.44
C PRO A 90 -11.36 12.70 -4.86
N LYS A 91 -10.46 12.97 -5.80
CA LYS A 91 -10.66 12.61 -7.21
C LYS A 91 -10.41 11.13 -7.45
N LYS A 92 -9.31 10.62 -6.91
CA LYS A 92 -8.84 9.28 -7.24
C LYS A 92 -8.10 8.64 -6.08
N TYR A 93 -8.26 7.34 -5.95
CA TYR A 93 -7.46 6.49 -5.07
C TYR A 93 -6.83 5.35 -5.89
N ILE A 94 -5.52 5.23 -5.80
CA ILE A 94 -4.72 4.25 -6.54
C ILE A 94 -4.02 3.35 -5.51
N PRO A 95 -4.68 2.30 -5.04
CA PRO A 95 -4.02 1.30 -4.21
C PRO A 95 -3.05 0.48 -5.06
N LEU A 96 -1.82 0.34 -4.57
CA LEU A 96 -0.75 -0.45 -5.19
C LEU A 96 -0.43 -1.63 -4.28
N ASP A 97 -0.34 -2.81 -4.87
CA ASP A 97 0.10 -4.01 -4.15
C ASP A 97 0.84 -4.93 -5.13
N ILE A 98 1.75 -5.75 -4.63
CA ILE A 98 2.45 -6.73 -5.46
C ILE A 98 1.49 -7.84 -5.93
N SER A 99 0.47 -8.15 -5.13
CA SER A 99 -0.58 -9.11 -5.46
C SER A 99 -1.74 -8.42 -6.17
N GLU A 100 -1.72 -8.41 -7.51
CA GLU A 100 -2.76 -7.77 -8.33
C GLU A 100 -4.15 -8.36 -8.10
N ASP A 101 -4.24 -9.69 -7.99
CA ASP A 101 -5.50 -10.40 -7.74
C ASP A 101 -6.10 -10.01 -6.39
N TYR A 102 -5.24 -9.93 -5.36
CA TYR A 102 -5.67 -9.55 -4.02
C TYR A 102 -6.21 -8.12 -3.99
N ILE A 103 -5.43 -7.14 -4.48
CA ILE A 103 -5.83 -5.74 -4.43
C ILE A 103 -7.04 -5.44 -5.32
N THR A 104 -7.16 -6.12 -6.45
CA THR A 104 -8.32 -6.00 -7.34
C THR A 104 -9.59 -6.47 -6.64
N LYS A 105 -9.55 -7.64 -6.00
CA LYS A 105 -10.68 -8.21 -5.25
C LYS A 105 -11.12 -7.32 -4.08
N ILE A 106 -10.17 -6.85 -3.29
CA ILE A 106 -10.47 -5.94 -2.16
C ILE A 106 -11.06 -4.63 -2.67
N SER A 107 -10.53 -4.07 -3.75
CA SER A 107 -10.98 -2.81 -4.34
C SER A 107 -12.41 -2.87 -4.88
N GLN A 108 -12.91 -4.02 -5.32
CA GLN A 108 -14.31 -4.17 -5.75
C GLN A 108 -15.30 -3.84 -4.61
N ASN A 109 -15.04 -4.36 -3.41
CA ASN A 109 -15.85 -4.05 -2.23
C ASN A 109 -15.67 -2.61 -1.79
N PHE A 110 -14.46 -2.10 -1.90
CA PHE A 110 -14.14 -0.72 -1.54
C PHE A 110 -14.83 0.31 -2.44
N LYS A 111 -14.93 0.05 -3.75
CA LYS A 111 -15.69 0.87 -4.72
C LYS A 111 -17.16 1.03 -4.32
N LYS A 112 -17.80 -0.05 -3.84
CA LYS A 112 -19.20 0.00 -3.38
C LYS A 112 -19.37 0.94 -2.18
N LYS A 113 -18.38 0.98 -1.28
CA LYS A 113 -18.38 1.83 -0.09
C LYS A 113 -18.09 3.30 -0.41
N PHE A 114 -17.30 3.59 -1.44
CA PHE A 114 -16.89 4.93 -1.84
C PHE A 114 -17.21 5.21 -3.31
N PRO A 115 -18.51 5.26 -3.69
CA PRO A 115 -18.90 5.33 -5.10
C PRO A 115 -18.52 6.66 -5.79
N LYS A 116 -18.25 7.71 -5.01
CA LYS A 116 -17.85 9.03 -5.52
C LYS A 116 -16.34 9.15 -5.79
N VAL A 117 -15.55 8.14 -5.42
CA VAL A 117 -14.09 8.15 -5.61
C VAL A 117 -13.71 7.20 -6.73
N ALA A 118 -12.96 7.69 -7.71
CA ALA A 118 -12.42 6.83 -8.77
C ALA A 118 -11.32 5.93 -8.18
N ILE A 119 -11.62 4.65 -7.97
CA ILE A 119 -10.68 3.69 -7.40
C ILE A 119 -10.09 2.82 -8.50
N THR A 120 -8.76 2.88 -8.65
CA THR A 120 -8.02 2.20 -9.73
C THR A 120 -6.90 1.36 -9.12
N PRO A 121 -7.17 0.10 -8.71
CA PRO A 121 -6.13 -0.78 -8.18
C PRO A 121 -5.10 -1.12 -9.25
N LYS A 122 -3.85 -1.33 -8.84
CA LYS A 122 -2.76 -1.72 -9.71
C LYS A 122 -1.85 -2.73 -9.03
N GLY A 123 -1.57 -3.84 -9.73
CA GLY A 123 -0.47 -4.72 -9.41
C GLY A 123 0.85 -4.01 -9.71
N TYR A 124 1.66 -3.76 -8.70
CA TYR A 124 2.91 -3.05 -8.88
C TYR A 124 3.91 -3.34 -7.77
N ASP A 125 5.10 -3.78 -8.17
CA ASP A 125 6.25 -3.87 -7.28
C ASP A 125 6.91 -2.49 -7.17
N PHE A 126 6.46 -1.71 -6.17
CA PHE A 126 6.98 -0.37 -5.90
C PHE A 126 8.40 -0.36 -5.31
N SER A 127 8.96 -1.54 -4.97
CA SER A 127 10.37 -1.69 -4.60
C SER A 127 11.29 -1.79 -5.83
N SER A 128 10.71 -1.93 -7.02
CA SER A 128 11.44 -2.00 -8.28
C SER A 128 11.71 -0.61 -8.86
N ASN A 129 12.73 -0.51 -9.72
CA ASN A 129 13.01 0.72 -10.47
C ASN A 129 12.09 0.93 -11.69
N ASN A 130 10.98 0.20 -11.76
CA ASN A 130 10.04 0.32 -12.88
C ASN A 130 9.24 1.61 -12.77
N LYS A 131 8.85 2.14 -13.93
CA LYS A 131 7.91 3.27 -13.96
C LYS A 131 6.55 2.84 -13.39
N PRO A 132 5.90 3.70 -12.59
CA PRO A 132 4.55 3.41 -12.09
C PRO A 132 3.57 3.13 -13.24
N PRO A 133 2.63 2.18 -13.09
CA PRO A 133 1.67 1.80 -14.13
C PRO A 133 0.49 2.78 -14.24
N PHE A 134 0.74 4.05 -14.00
CA PHE A 134 -0.23 5.13 -14.09
C PHE A 134 0.46 6.45 -14.43
N LYS A 135 -0.30 7.36 -15.02
CA LYS A 135 0.16 8.72 -15.32
C LYS A 135 -0.39 9.69 -14.28
N ILE A 136 0.43 10.62 -13.88
CA ILE A 136 0.10 11.73 -12.99
C ILE A 136 0.32 13.03 -13.78
N LYS A 137 -0.62 13.96 -13.65
CA LYS A 137 -0.46 15.30 -14.20
C LYS A 137 0.18 16.21 -13.16
N SER A 138 1.10 17.07 -13.57
CA SER A 138 1.79 18.02 -12.66
C SER A 138 0.84 18.98 -11.93
N SER A 139 -0.37 19.19 -12.48
CA SER A 139 -1.41 20.02 -11.87
C SER A 139 -2.28 19.30 -10.84
N GLU A 140 -2.08 18.00 -10.61
CA GLU A 140 -2.86 17.24 -9.64
C GLU A 140 -2.30 17.39 -8.23
N ASN A 141 -3.20 17.46 -7.23
CA ASN A 141 -2.85 17.40 -5.81
C ASN A 141 -2.58 15.94 -5.44
N ILE A 142 -1.32 15.55 -5.43
CA ILE A 142 -0.88 14.16 -5.26
C ILE A 142 -0.47 13.93 -3.83
N ILE A 143 -1.01 12.89 -3.23
CA ILE A 143 -0.68 12.43 -1.88
C ILE A 143 -0.21 10.98 -1.94
N ILE A 144 0.97 10.74 -1.44
CA ILE A 144 1.46 9.37 -1.18
C ILE A 144 1.11 9.04 0.26
N PHE A 145 0.21 8.07 0.44
CA PHE A 145 -0.16 7.54 1.74
C PHE A 145 0.53 6.19 1.93
N PHE A 146 1.54 6.15 2.80
CA PHE A 146 2.41 4.98 2.97
C PHE A 146 2.40 4.44 4.41
N PRO A 147 1.27 3.86 4.85
CA PRO A 147 1.10 3.33 6.19
C PRO A 147 1.65 1.91 6.35
N GLY A 148 1.58 1.39 7.57
CA GLY A 148 1.79 -0.03 7.85
C GLY A 148 3.25 -0.44 8.02
N SER A 149 4.15 0.51 8.18
CA SER A 149 5.59 0.25 8.31
C SER A 149 6.19 -0.52 7.12
N THR A 150 5.52 -0.49 5.97
CA THR A 150 5.94 -1.19 4.75
C THR A 150 7.35 -0.76 4.31
N ILE A 151 7.74 0.48 4.58
CA ILE A 151 9.10 0.98 4.34
C ILE A 151 10.17 0.18 5.09
N GLY A 152 9.83 -0.43 6.21
CA GLY A 152 10.73 -1.30 6.98
C GLY A 152 11.11 -2.60 6.26
N ASN A 153 10.42 -2.96 5.18
CA ASN A 153 10.77 -4.09 4.32
C ASN A 153 11.88 -3.75 3.31
N PHE A 154 12.23 -2.48 3.17
CA PHE A 154 13.33 -2.05 2.32
C PHE A 154 14.67 -2.14 3.06
N LYS A 155 15.74 -2.32 2.29
CA LYS A 155 17.07 -1.99 2.80
C LYS A 155 17.16 -0.46 2.96
N GLU A 156 17.92 -0.01 3.95
CA GLU A 156 18.07 1.42 4.24
C GLU A 156 18.36 2.28 3.00
N LYS A 157 19.32 1.85 2.16
CA LYS A 157 19.67 2.54 0.91
C LYS A 157 18.50 2.62 -0.10
N ASP A 158 17.64 1.62 -0.10
CA ASP A 158 16.51 1.54 -1.02
C ASP A 158 15.33 2.36 -0.47
N ALA A 159 15.15 2.38 0.87
CA ALA A 159 14.16 3.22 1.53
C ALA A 159 14.41 4.73 1.32
N VAL A 160 15.68 5.15 1.34
CA VAL A 160 16.05 6.56 1.09
C VAL A 160 15.83 6.98 -0.37
N LYS A 161 15.89 6.03 -1.31
CA LYS A 161 15.67 6.31 -2.75
C LYS A 161 14.20 6.29 -3.14
N PHE A 162 13.36 5.64 -2.34
CA PHE A 162 11.92 5.56 -2.54
C PHE A 162 11.26 6.90 -2.25
#